data_867839cd45a4d9d6039839aa23ecffec
#
_entry.id   867839cd45a4d9d6039839aa23ecffec
#
_cell.length_a   1.000
_cell.length_b   1.000
_cell.length_c   1.000
_cell.angle_alpha   90.00
_cell.angle_beta   90.00
_cell.angle_gamma   90.00
#
_symmetry.space_group_name_H-M   'P 1'
#
loop_
_entity.id
_entity.type
_entity.pdbx_description
1 polymer ?
#
loop_
_entity_poly.entity_id
_entity_poly.type
_entity_poly.pdbx_seq_one_letter_code
_entity_poly.pdbx_strand_id
1 'polypeptide(L)'
;MSTMAKTKEELNQILSYESDIYKKMIPSSLGGRICAWIKNVQILSLYSWIVSSRKMDYYKYKKEISSNPLYSILYLYYARKTNKLCQKLNMEISTEKIGKGLTIYHPTGIVVNGNAVIGENCHFHGNNCVGNSGTDLNACPVLGDDIMLGVGAKVIGNVHLANKIKVGAGAVVVSSFLEEGITIAGVPARKIEKRK
;
A
#
# COMPACT_ATOMS: atom_id res chain seq x y z
N MET A 1 -3.70 -3.18 15.39
CA MET A 1 -4.26 -1.82 15.44
C MET A 1 -5.14 -1.58 14.23
N SER A 2 -6.22 -0.78 14.35
CA SER A 2 -7.08 -0.46 13.20
C SER A 2 -6.32 0.49 12.29
N THR A 3 -6.04 0.08 11.06
CA THR A 3 -5.36 0.88 10.03
C THR A 3 -6.28 1.87 9.34
N MET A 4 -7.58 1.73 9.55
CA MET A 4 -8.64 2.51 8.89
C MET A 4 -9.12 3.67 9.77
N ALA A 5 -9.30 4.84 9.18
CA ALA A 5 -9.86 6.01 9.86
C ALA A 5 -11.32 5.77 10.26
N LYS A 6 -11.68 6.07 11.50
CA LYS A 6 -13.04 5.98 12.05
C LYS A 6 -13.70 7.35 12.17
N THR A 7 -12.90 8.40 12.34
CA THR A 7 -13.36 9.79 12.40
C THR A 7 -12.90 10.60 11.20
N LYS A 8 -13.52 11.76 10.97
CA LYS A 8 -13.12 12.68 9.92
C LYS A 8 -11.75 13.30 10.19
N GLU A 9 -11.45 13.51 11.46
CA GLU A 9 -10.17 14.03 11.94
C GLU A 9 -9.04 13.04 11.63
N GLU A 10 -9.21 11.76 11.95
CA GLU A 10 -8.26 10.70 11.61
C GLU A 10 -8.04 10.59 10.10
N LEU A 11 -9.13 10.62 9.31
CA LEU A 11 -9.02 10.63 7.86
C LEU A 11 -8.19 11.81 7.36
N ASN A 12 -8.45 13.02 7.87
CA ASN A 12 -7.71 14.22 7.47
C ASN A 12 -6.24 14.14 7.85
N GLN A 13 -5.91 13.58 9.02
CA GLN A 13 -4.53 13.37 9.46
C GLN A 13 -3.80 12.39 8.52
N ILE A 14 -4.42 11.26 8.18
CA ILE A 14 -3.84 10.28 7.25
C ILE A 14 -3.63 10.93 5.87
N LEU A 15 -4.65 11.61 5.34
CA LEU A 15 -4.57 12.27 4.03
C LEU A 15 -3.52 13.37 3.99
N SER A 16 -3.36 14.16 5.06
CA SER A 16 -2.31 15.18 5.15
C SER A 16 -0.93 14.53 5.13
N TYR A 17 -0.73 13.51 5.95
CA TYR A 17 0.54 12.78 6.04
C TYR A 17 0.96 12.17 4.69
N GLU A 18 0.05 11.44 4.05
CA GLU A 18 0.31 10.83 2.74
C GLU A 18 0.46 11.88 1.63
N SER A 19 -0.31 12.98 1.71
CA SER A 19 -0.17 14.12 0.79
C SER A 19 1.25 14.71 0.81
N ASP A 20 1.85 14.85 1.99
CA ASP A 20 3.20 15.40 2.12
C ASP A 20 4.27 14.47 1.53
N ILE A 21 4.06 13.15 1.60
CA ILE A 21 4.92 12.16 0.94
C ILE A 21 4.83 12.31 -0.58
N TYR A 22 3.62 12.23 -1.13
CA TYR A 22 3.42 12.21 -2.58
C TYR A 22 3.66 13.56 -3.25
N LYS A 23 3.40 14.69 -2.57
CA LYS A 23 3.69 16.03 -3.10
C LYS A 23 5.17 16.26 -3.36
N LYS A 24 6.07 15.63 -2.60
CA LYS A 24 7.51 15.68 -2.84
C LYS A 24 7.92 15.02 -4.16
N MET A 25 7.10 14.10 -4.67
CA MET A 25 7.33 13.40 -5.94
C MET A 25 6.67 14.12 -7.13
N ILE A 26 5.83 15.13 -6.88
CA ILE A 26 5.12 15.92 -7.89
C ILE A 26 5.88 17.26 -8.09
N PRO A 27 6.00 17.78 -9.32
CA PRO A 27 6.63 19.08 -9.56
C PRO A 27 6.02 20.19 -8.70
N SER A 28 6.86 21.03 -8.08
CA SER A 28 6.42 22.09 -7.17
C SER A 28 5.80 23.29 -7.91
N SER A 29 6.30 23.61 -9.12
CA SER A 29 5.83 24.75 -9.91
C SER A 29 4.46 24.47 -10.57
N LEU A 30 3.64 25.52 -10.75
CA LEU A 30 2.36 25.42 -11.43
C LEU A 30 2.50 24.90 -12.87
N GLY A 31 3.46 25.43 -13.64
CA GLY A 31 3.75 24.97 -15.00
C GLY A 31 4.17 23.50 -15.04
N GLY A 32 5.02 23.08 -14.08
CA GLY A 32 5.41 21.68 -13.95
C GLY A 32 4.24 20.74 -13.67
N ARG A 33 3.27 21.15 -12.83
CA ARG A 33 2.05 20.38 -12.54
C ARG A 33 1.14 20.27 -13.77
N ILE A 34 0.94 21.37 -14.50
CA ILE A 34 0.18 21.37 -15.74
C ILE A 34 0.84 20.44 -16.77
N CYS A 35 2.15 20.53 -16.94
CA CYS A 35 2.90 19.66 -17.83
C CYS A 35 2.80 18.18 -17.43
N ALA A 36 2.93 17.88 -16.13
CA ALA A 36 2.76 16.52 -15.61
C ALA A 36 1.34 15.98 -15.84
N TRP A 37 0.33 16.85 -15.71
CA TRP A 37 -1.06 16.49 -15.99
C TRP A 37 -1.29 16.21 -17.48
N ILE A 38 -0.81 17.09 -18.38
CA ILE A 38 -0.88 16.90 -19.83
C ILE A 38 -0.19 15.62 -20.26
N LYS A 39 1.01 15.35 -19.73
CA LYS A 39 1.79 14.13 -20.00
C LYS A 39 1.21 12.87 -19.32
N ASN A 40 0.15 13.00 -18.53
CA ASN A 40 -0.48 11.89 -17.80
C ASN A 40 0.50 11.09 -16.94
N VAL A 41 1.38 11.79 -16.19
CA VAL A 41 2.43 11.16 -15.39
C VAL A 41 1.81 10.30 -14.29
N GLN A 42 2.28 9.08 -14.15
CA GLN A 42 1.70 8.05 -13.24
C GLN A 42 1.56 8.51 -11.79
N ILE A 43 2.48 9.35 -11.29
CA ILE A 43 2.46 9.83 -9.90
C ILE A 43 1.17 10.59 -9.55
N LEU A 44 0.57 11.32 -10.49
CA LEU A 44 -0.70 12.03 -10.27
C LEU A 44 -1.87 11.04 -10.12
N SER A 45 -1.87 9.98 -10.92
CA SER A 45 -2.86 8.90 -10.81
C SER A 45 -2.69 8.13 -9.51
N LEU A 46 -1.45 7.88 -9.09
CA LEU A 46 -1.11 7.19 -7.85
C LEU A 46 -1.52 8.01 -6.63
N TYR A 47 -1.23 9.32 -6.62
CA TYR A 47 -1.70 10.22 -5.55
C TYR A 47 -3.24 10.26 -5.49
N SER A 48 -3.90 10.34 -6.64
CA SER A 48 -5.37 10.29 -6.69
C SER A 48 -5.92 8.95 -6.20
N TRP A 49 -5.20 7.85 -6.45
CA TRP A 49 -5.56 6.51 -5.98
C TRP A 49 -5.48 6.42 -4.46
N ILE A 50 -4.37 6.80 -3.82
CA ILE A 50 -4.23 6.69 -2.35
C ILE A 50 -5.30 7.52 -1.63
N VAL A 51 -5.54 8.75 -2.08
CA VAL A 51 -6.60 9.61 -1.52
C VAL A 51 -7.98 8.98 -1.68
N SER A 52 -8.26 8.39 -2.84
CA SER A 52 -9.57 7.75 -3.10
C SER A 52 -9.76 6.49 -2.28
N SER A 53 -8.72 5.67 -2.12
CA SER A 53 -8.74 4.46 -1.30
C SER A 53 -9.02 4.77 0.16
N ARG A 54 -8.31 5.73 0.76
CA ARG A 54 -8.52 6.12 2.17
C ARG A 54 -9.94 6.64 2.41
N LYS A 55 -10.47 7.42 1.46
CA LYS A 55 -11.87 7.87 1.52
C LYS A 55 -12.85 6.72 1.34
N MET A 56 -12.57 5.79 0.44
CA MET A 56 -13.39 4.58 0.25
C MET A 56 -13.48 3.78 1.55
N ASP A 57 -12.34 3.51 2.21
CA ASP A 57 -12.29 2.76 3.47
C ASP A 57 -13.07 3.48 4.58
N TYR A 58 -12.89 4.79 4.71
CA TYR A 58 -13.64 5.61 5.66
C TYR A 58 -15.17 5.55 5.42
N TYR A 59 -15.61 5.69 4.18
CA TYR A 59 -17.04 5.64 3.88
C TYR A 59 -17.60 4.23 3.94
N LYS A 60 -16.79 3.19 3.72
CA LYS A 60 -17.14 1.80 4.01
C LYS A 60 -17.48 1.63 5.48
N TYR A 61 -16.61 2.08 6.37
CA TYR A 61 -16.86 2.06 7.81
C TYR A 61 -18.09 2.87 8.20
N LYS A 62 -18.24 4.10 7.66
CA LYS A 62 -19.40 4.97 8.00
C LYS A 62 -20.75 4.38 7.60
N LYS A 63 -20.84 3.73 6.44
CA LYS A 63 -22.09 3.08 6.00
C LYS A 63 -22.45 1.85 6.86
N GLU A 64 -21.46 1.18 7.47
CA GLU A 64 -21.69 0.04 8.35
C GLU A 64 -22.25 0.46 9.73
N ILE A 65 -21.90 1.65 10.21
CA ILE A 65 -22.30 2.14 11.54
C ILE A 65 -23.42 3.21 11.50
N SER A 66 -23.88 3.61 10.33
CA SER A 66 -24.86 4.68 10.16
C SER A 66 -25.89 4.36 9.08
N SER A 67 -27.15 4.62 9.36
CA SER A 67 -28.25 4.46 8.39
C SER A 67 -28.33 5.59 7.35
N ASN A 68 -27.41 6.58 7.36
CA ASN A 68 -27.44 7.68 6.41
C ASN A 68 -27.05 7.18 5.00
N PRO A 69 -27.99 7.24 4.01
CA PRO A 69 -27.75 6.73 2.65
C PRO A 69 -26.63 7.47 1.91
N LEU A 70 -26.30 8.69 2.32
CA LEU A 70 -25.19 9.46 1.73
C LEU A 70 -23.85 8.72 1.85
N TYR A 71 -23.62 8.01 2.95
CA TYR A 71 -22.39 7.25 3.13
C TYR A 71 -22.27 6.07 2.15
N SER A 72 -23.39 5.43 1.82
CA SER A 72 -23.42 4.38 0.78
C SER A 72 -23.11 4.94 -0.61
N ILE A 73 -23.67 6.10 -0.94
CA ILE A 73 -23.42 6.79 -2.22
C ILE A 73 -21.95 7.20 -2.32
N LEU A 74 -21.38 7.80 -1.26
CA LEU A 74 -19.97 8.21 -1.23
C LEU A 74 -19.03 7.00 -1.29
N TYR A 75 -19.35 5.90 -0.60
CA TYR A 75 -18.60 4.65 -0.71
C TYR A 75 -18.56 4.16 -2.15
N LEU A 76 -19.71 4.04 -2.81
CA LEU A 76 -19.80 3.56 -4.20
C LEU A 76 -19.03 4.48 -5.17
N TYR A 77 -19.12 5.79 -4.98
CA TYR A 77 -18.35 6.76 -5.78
C TYR A 77 -16.84 6.54 -5.64
N TYR A 78 -16.33 6.46 -4.39
CA TYR A 78 -14.90 6.27 -4.17
C TYR A 78 -14.44 4.86 -4.54
N ALA A 79 -15.24 3.83 -4.33
CA ALA A 79 -14.95 2.46 -4.77
C ALA A 79 -14.78 2.39 -6.30
N ARG A 80 -15.73 2.98 -7.07
CA ARG A 80 -15.61 3.05 -8.53
C ARG A 80 -14.36 3.82 -8.96
N LYS A 81 -14.05 4.94 -8.31
CA LYS A 81 -12.87 5.76 -8.62
C LYS A 81 -11.58 5.00 -8.32
N THR A 82 -11.49 4.37 -7.15
CA THR A 82 -10.34 3.55 -6.73
C THR A 82 -10.10 2.40 -7.71
N ASN A 83 -11.15 1.63 -8.05
CA ASN A 83 -11.02 0.51 -8.97
C ASN A 83 -10.58 0.93 -10.37
N LYS A 84 -11.11 2.04 -10.91
CA LYS A 84 -10.63 2.60 -12.19
C LYS A 84 -9.14 2.98 -12.15
N LEU A 85 -8.69 3.55 -11.04
CA LEU A 85 -7.29 3.90 -10.87
C LEU A 85 -6.40 2.66 -10.68
N CYS A 86 -6.86 1.63 -9.98
CA CYS A 86 -6.19 0.34 -9.90
C CYS A 86 -5.99 -0.29 -11.29
N GLN A 87 -7.05 -0.32 -12.10
CA GLN A 87 -6.96 -0.82 -13.48
C GLN A 87 -5.97 0.01 -14.33
N LYS A 88 -6.05 1.36 -14.24
CA LYS A 88 -5.12 2.26 -14.95
C LYS A 88 -3.67 2.06 -14.55
N LEU A 89 -3.41 1.77 -13.27
CA LEU A 89 -2.07 1.61 -12.70
C LEU A 89 -1.60 0.15 -12.70
N ASN A 90 -2.42 -0.78 -13.19
CA ASN A 90 -2.16 -2.21 -13.17
C ASN A 90 -1.81 -2.72 -11.76
N MET A 91 -2.68 -2.41 -10.78
CA MET A 91 -2.55 -2.82 -9.40
C MET A 91 -3.82 -3.53 -8.91
N GLU A 92 -3.65 -4.47 -7.99
CA GLU A 92 -4.72 -5.09 -7.22
C GLU A 92 -4.36 -4.95 -5.74
N ILE A 93 -4.90 -3.91 -5.08
CA ILE A 93 -4.54 -3.57 -3.70
C ILE A 93 -5.68 -2.80 -3.02
N SER A 94 -5.99 -3.19 -1.78
CA SER A 94 -6.89 -2.47 -0.87
C SER A 94 -6.09 -1.88 0.29
N THR A 95 -6.44 -0.66 0.71
CA THR A 95 -5.76 0.03 1.82
C THR A 95 -6.37 -0.27 3.20
N GLU A 96 -7.44 -1.05 3.27
CA GLU A 96 -8.21 -1.30 4.49
C GLU A 96 -7.37 -1.85 5.66
N LYS A 97 -6.40 -2.71 5.36
CA LYS A 97 -5.48 -3.32 6.33
C LYS A 97 -4.04 -2.83 6.18
N ILE A 98 -3.86 -1.67 5.56
CA ILE A 98 -2.55 -1.05 5.34
C ILE A 98 -2.45 0.24 6.14
N GLY A 99 -1.41 0.38 6.94
CA GLY A 99 -1.11 1.57 7.73
C GLY A 99 -0.93 2.83 6.87
N LYS A 100 -0.92 3.99 7.49
CA LYS A 100 -0.65 5.26 6.80
C LYS A 100 0.78 5.31 6.28
N GLY A 101 1.02 6.15 5.28
CA GLY A 101 2.36 6.37 4.74
C GLY A 101 2.80 5.33 3.71
N LEU A 102 1.88 4.51 3.18
CA LEU A 102 2.21 3.62 2.07
C LEU A 102 2.77 4.43 0.90
N THR A 103 3.99 4.11 0.51
CA THR A 103 4.69 4.76 -0.60
C THR A 103 4.92 3.74 -1.72
N ILE A 104 4.38 4.03 -2.90
CA ILE A 104 4.56 3.22 -4.11
C ILE A 104 5.38 4.03 -5.11
N TYR A 105 6.51 3.49 -5.57
CA TYR A 105 7.38 4.17 -6.54
C TYR A 105 6.98 3.86 -7.98
N HIS A 106 6.76 2.60 -8.30
CA HIS A 106 6.37 2.13 -9.64
C HIS A 106 5.10 1.28 -9.54
N PRO A 107 3.91 1.84 -9.81
CA PRO A 107 2.64 1.18 -9.54
C PRO A 107 2.28 0.12 -10.60
N THR A 108 3.24 -0.68 -11.04
CA THR A 108 2.99 -1.74 -12.04
C THR A 108 3.09 -3.11 -11.40
N GLY A 109 2.09 -3.97 -11.66
CA GLY A 109 2.08 -5.38 -11.23
C GLY A 109 2.08 -5.57 -9.71
N ILE A 110 1.53 -4.62 -8.94
CA ILE A 110 1.40 -4.77 -7.49
C ILE A 110 0.12 -5.53 -7.18
N VAL A 111 0.27 -6.65 -6.47
CA VAL A 111 -0.86 -7.46 -5.99
C VAL A 111 -0.74 -7.64 -4.49
N VAL A 112 -1.75 -7.19 -3.75
CA VAL A 112 -1.84 -7.35 -2.29
C VAL A 112 -3.18 -7.97 -1.94
N ASN A 113 -3.12 -9.17 -1.35
CA ASN A 113 -4.32 -9.84 -0.86
C ASN A 113 -5.01 -9.01 0.23
N GLY A 114 -6.33 -8.87 0.17
CA GLY A 114 -7.11 -8.08 1.12
C GLY A 114 -7.05 -8.57 2.58
N ASN A 115 -6.55 -9.80 2.82
CA ASN A 115 -6.33 -10.33 4.16
C ASN A 115 -4.92 -10.05 4.69
N ALA A 116 -3.97 -9.63 3.85
CA ALA A 116 -2.65 -9.24 4.31
C ALA A 116 -2.73 -7.96 5.18
N VAL A 117 -1.94 -7.94 6.25
CA VAL A 117 -1.83 -6.78 7.14
C VAL A 117 -0.46 -6.14 6.92
N ILE A 118 -0.45 -4.84 6.69
CA ILE A 118 0.77 -4.08 6.40
C ILE A 118 0.81 -2.88 7.33
N GLY A 119 1.93 -2.70 8.02
CA GLY A 119 2.17 -1.61 8.95
C GLY A 119 2.29 -0.23 8.29
N GLU A 120 2.74 0.73 9.05
CA GLU A 120 2.92 2.13 8.61
C GLU A 120 4.21 2.31 7.81
N ASN A 121 4.26 3.34 6.96
CA ASN A 121 5.45 3.78 6.22
C ASN A 121 6.11 2.69 5.36
N CYS A 122 5.33 1.78 4.83
CA CYS A 122 5.86 0.75 3.95
C CYS A 122 6.11 1.26 2.54
N HIS A 123 7.19 0.77 1.92
CA HIS A 123 7.67 1.19 0.61
C HIS A 123 7.61 0.04 -0.39
N PHE A 124 6.88 0.21 -1.48
CA PHE A 124 6.74 -0.76 -2.57
C PHE A 124 7.39 -0.21 -3.82
N HIS A 125 8.37 -0.93 -4.34
CA HIS A 125 9.13 -0.47 -5.50
C HIS A 125 8.54 -0.92 -6.86
N GLY A 126 7.49 -1.74 -6.84
CA GLY A 126 6.79 -2.22 -8.04
C GLY A 126 6.92 -3.72 -8.29
N ASN A 127 5.97 -4.28 -9.03
CA ASN A 127 5.87 -5.71 -9.31
C ASN A 127 5.93 -6.57 -8.03
N ASN A 128 5.35 -6.06 -6.94
CA ASN A 128 5.36 -6.73 -5.64
C ASN A 128 4.12 -7.61 -5.50
N CYS A 129 4.26 -8.75 -4.83
CA CYS A 129 3.15 -9.61 -4.47
C CYS A 129 3.18 -9.88 -2.97
N VAL A 130 2.08 -9.61 -2.28
CA VAL A 130 1.87 -9.94 -0.86
C VAL A 130 0.58 -10.72 -0.75
N GLY A 131 0.66 -12.02 -0.50
CA GLY A 131 -0.54 -12.85 -0.54
C GLY A 131 -0.40 -14.23 0.09
N ASN A 132 -1.50 -14.98 0.05
CA ASN A 132 -1.53 -16.35 0.53
C ASN A 132 -0.77 -17.32 -0.41
N SER A 133 -0.58 -18.56 0.05
CA SER A 133 0.07 -19.62 -0.72
C SER A 133 -0.85 -20.32 -1.74
N GLY A 134 -2.13 -19.93 -1.80
CA GLY A 134 -3.14 -20.59 -2.63
C GLY A 134 -3.79 -21.82 -1.97
N THR A 135 -3.17 -22.42 -0.97
CA THR A 135 -3.71 -23.60 -0.25
C THR A 135 -4.60 -23.22 0.94
N ASP A 136 -4.24 -22.13 1.63
CA ASP A 136 -5.05 -21.54 2.71
C ASP A 136 -5.28 -20.04 2.41
N LEU A 137 -6.52 -19.70 2.11
CA LEU A 137 -6.90 -18.33 1.74
C LEU A 137 -6.78 -17.33 2.91
N ASN A 138 -6.76 -17.81 4.15
CA ASN A 138 -6.63 -16.98 5.35
C ASN A 138 -5.18 -16.81 5.81
N ALA A 139 -4.28 -17.68 5.37
CA ALA A 139 -2.85 -17.62 5.70
C ALA A 139 -2.14 -16.52 4.89
N CYS A 140 -2.37 -15.28 5.26
CA CYS A 140 -1.80 -14.11 4.60
C CYS A 140 -0.68 -13.48 5.41
N PRO A 141 0.25 -12.78 4.74
CA PRO A 141 1.37 -12.12 5.39
C PRO A 141 0.95 -11.00 6.36
N VAL A 142 1.73 -10.85 7.42
CA VAL A 142 1.71 -9.70 8.34
C VAL A 142 3.08 -9.01 8.28
N LEU A 143 3.09 -7.80 7.78
CA LEU A 143 4.28 -6.96 7.66
C LEU A 143 4.22 -5.87 8.74
N GLY A 144 5.33 -5.68 9.44
CA GLY A 144 5.50 -4.59 10.40
C GLY A 144 5.62 -3.22 9.73
N ASP A 145 6.05 -2.24 10.49
CA ASP A 145 6.25 -0.86 10.05
C ASP A 145 7.58 -0.69 9.30
N ASP A 146 7.67 0.34 8.46
CA ASP A 146 8.89 0.72 7.73
C ASP A 146 9.47 -0.41 6.85
N ILE A 147 8.63 -1.32 6.35
CA ILE A 147 9.05 -2.38 5.44
C ILE A 147 9.35 -1.82 4.06
N MET A 148 10.48 -2.22 3.48
CA MET A 148 10.81 -1.92 2.08
C MET A 148 10.78 -3.19 1.24
N LEU A 149 9.91 -3.25 0.23
CA LEU A 149 9.87 -4.32 -0.76
C LEU A 149 10.56 -3.84 -2.05
N GLY A 150 11.72 -4.39 -2.35
CA GLY A 150 12.42 -4.15 -3.63
C GLY A 150 11.58 -4.58 -4.84
N VAL A 151 11.94 -4.12 -6.03
CA VAL A 151 11.21 -4.45 -7.27
C VAL A 151 11.09 -5.97 -7.42
N GLY A 152 9.88 -6.46 -7.68
CA GLY A 152 9.61 -7.88 -7.88
C GLY A 152 9.67 -8.76 -6.62
N ALA A 153 9.85 -8.18 -5.44
CA ALA A 153 9.81 -8.93 -4.18
C ALA A 153 8.42 -9.51 -3.94
N LYS A 154 8.37 -10.75 -3.45
CA LYS A 154 7.14 -11.49 -3.15
C LYS A 154 7.18 -11.97 -1.71
N VAL A 155 6.07 -11.80 -0.98
CA VAL A 155 5.87 -12.31 0.40
C VAL A 155 4.63 -13.18 0.39
N ILE A 156 4.81 -14.48 0.58
CA ILE A 156 3.75 -15.47 0.29
C ILE A 156 3.53 -16.38 1.50
N GLY A 157 2.25 -16.57 1.84
CA GLY A 157 1.81 -17.48 2.90
C GLY A 157 1.71 -16.81 4.28
N ASN A 158 1.64 -17.63 5.33
CA ASN A 158 1.58 -17.15 6.71
C ASN A 158 2.94 -16.68 7.19
N VAL A 159 3.37 -15.53 6.70
CA VAL A 159 4.69 -14.94 6.96
C VAL A 159 4.56 -13.70 7.82
N HIS A 160 5.38 -13.59 8.88
CA HIS A 160 5.51 -12.39 9.69
C HIS A 160 6.87 -11.72 9.44
N LEU A 161 6.86 -10.44 9.10
CA LEU A 161 8.05 -9.61 9.00
C LEU A 161 8.03 -8.56 10.10
N ALA A 162 9.07 -8.54 10.93
CA ALA A 162 9.28 -7.49 11.94
C ALA A 162 9.52 -6.13 11.29
N ASN A 163 9.52 -5.05 12.08
CA ASN A 163 9.68 -3.68 11.57
C ASN A 163 11.03 -3.47 10.87
N LYS A 164 11.07 -2.51 9.95
CA LYS A 164 12.30 -2.00 9.28
C LYS A 164 13.04 -3.04 8.45
N ILE A 165 12.40 -4.14 8.07
CA ILE A 165 13.00 -5.15 7.18
C ILE A 165 13.06 -4.63 5.75
N LYS A 166 14.22 -4.82 5.10
CA LYS A 166 14.43 -4.55 3.68
C LYS A 166 14.44 -5.86 2.90
N VAL A 167 13.48 -6.02 2.01
CA VAL A 167 13.39 -7.18 1.12
C VAL A 167 14.03 -6.82 -0.21
N GLY A 168 15.07 -7.53 -0.58
CA GLY A 168 15.83 -7.30 -1.83
C GLY A 168 14.97 -7.50 -3.09
N ALA A 169 15.38 -6.89 -4.19
CA ALA A 169 14.71 -7.05 -5.48
C ALA A 169 14.65 -8.53 -5.91
N GLY A 170 13.49 -8.95 -6.41
CA GLY A 170 13.27 -10.33 -6.88
C GLY A 170 13.23 -11.39 -5.76
N ALA A 171 13.34 -11.03 -4.51
CA ALA A 171 13.31 -11.98 -3.39
C ALA A 171 11.94 -12.63 -3.23
N VAL A 172 11.93 -13.91 -2.83
CA VAL A 172 10.69 -14.65 -2.50
C VAL A 172 10.74 -15.07 -1.04
N VAL A 173 9.91 -14.42 -0.23
CA VAL A 173 9.83 -14.61 1.22
C VAL A 173 8.70 -15.60 1.50
N VAL A 174 9.06 -16.77 2.05
CA VAL A 174 8.12 -17.84 2.41
C VAL A 174 8.31 -18.31 3.86
N SER A 175 9.11 -17.58 4.62
CA SER A 175 9.37 -17.83 6.04
C SER A 175 9.37 -16.51 6.81
N SER A 176 9.00 -16.55 8.08
CA SER A 176 8.97 -15.37 8.95
C SER A 176 10.36 -14.90 9.36
N PHE A 177 10.52 -13.58 9.51
CA PHE A 177 11.72 -12.92 10.02
C PHE A 177 11.31 -11.95 11.12
N LEU A 178 11.69 -12.28 12.37
CA LEU A 178 11.25 -11.54 13.56
C LEU A 178 12.32 -10.60 14.11
N GLU A 179 13.49 -10.54 13.48
CA GLU A 179 14.56 -9.60 13.81
C GLU A 179 14.36 -8.30 13.03
N GLU A 180 14.27 -7.19 13.73
CA GLU A 180 14.05 -5.87 13.12
C GLU A 180 15.27 -5.34 12.36
N GLY A 181 15.03 -4.53 11.32
CA GLY A 181 16.06 -3.75 10.63
C GLY A 181 17.02 -4.58 9.76
N ILE A 182 16.77 -5.86 9.59
CA ILE A 182 17.60 -6.73 8.73
C ILE A 182 17.29 -6.52 7.24
N THR A 183 18.24 -6.97 6.43
CA THR A 183 18.03 -7.11 4.98
C THR A 183 17.93 -8.60 4.65
N ILE A 184 16.91 -8.96 3.85
CA ILE A 184 16.70 -10.31 3.36
C ILE A 184 16.65 -10.31 1.83
N ALA A 185 17.18 -11.32 1.18
CA ALA A 185 17.09 -11.47 -0.28
C ALA A 185 17.25 -12.93 -0.71
N GLY A 186 17.03 -13.19 -2.01
CA GLY A 186 17.14 -14.51 -2.63
C GLY A 186 15.82 -15.26 -2.77
N VAL A 187 15.88 -16.47 -3.34
CA VAL A 187 14.73 -17.36 -3.59
C VAL A 187 15.13 -18.77 -3.13
N PRO A 188 14.62 -19.24 -1.97
CA PRO A 188 13.87 -18.50 -0.94
C PRO A 188 14.75 -17.45 -0.26
N ALA A 189 14.11 -16.39 0.27
CA ALA A 189 14.82 -15.30 0.93
C ALA A 189 15.58 -15.77 2.18
N ARG A 190 16.76 -15.19 2.39
CA ARG A 190 17.63 -15.40 3.55
C ARG A 190 18.14 -14.06 4.05
N LYS A 191 18.48 -13.98 5.34
CA LYS A 191 19.16 -12.81 5.92
C LYS A 191 20.50 -12.62 5.21
N ILE A 192 20.75 -11.37 4.81
CA ILE A 192 22.04 -10.96 4.25
C ILE A 192 22.91 -10.41 5.38
N GLU A 193 24.11 -10.99 5.56
CA GLU A 193 25.12 -10.41 6.41
C GLU A 193 25.74 -9.19 5.72
N LYS A 194 25.95 -8.10 6.47
CA LYS A 194 26.71 -6.96 5.94
C LYS A 194 28.14 -7.43 5.61
N ARG A 195 28.51 -7.37 4.34
CA ARG A 195 29.93 -7.49 3.98
C ARG A 195 30.68 -6.37 4.72
N LYS A 196 31.68 -6.77 5.50
CA LYS A 196 32.66 -5.85 6.10
C LYS A 196 33.45 -5.14 5.02
#